data_49d103724ba346c827c29b6cdbbaaf15
#
_entry.id   49d103724ba346c827c29b6cdbbaaf15
#
_cell.length_a   1.000
_cell.length_b   1.000
_cell.length_c   1.000
_cell.angle_alpha   90.00
_cell.angle_beta   90.00
_cell.angle_gamma   90.00
#
_symmetry.space_group_name_H-M   'P 1'
#
loop_
_entity.id
_entity.type
_entity.pdbx_description
1 polymer ?
#
loop_
_entity_poly.entity_id
_entity_poly.type
_entity_poly.pdbx_seq_one_letter_code
_entity_poly.pdbx_strand_id
1 'polypeptide(L)'
;DALQNAEQNGIIFIDEIDAVGRRRGTGMGGGNDEREQTLNQLLIEMDGFDGNENIIVIAATNRSDVLDPALLRPGRFDRKVLVGRPDVKGREAILKVHAKNKPLAEDVDLKVVAQQTPGFVGADLENVLNEAALVAARRSKTRIDASDIDEAEDRVIAGPSKKDRQVSENERKVVAYHEAG
;
A
#
# COMPACT_ATOMS: atom_id res chain seq x y z
N ASP A 1 -27.65 14.44 -11.18
CA ASP A 1 -26.84 14.17 -12.31
C ASP A 1 -25.71 13.13 -12.16
N ALA A 2 -24.54 13.35 -11.52
CA ALA A 2 -23.53 12.30 -11.35
C ALA A 2 -23.97 11.25 -10.32
N LEU A 3 -24.66 11.64 -9.27
CA LEU A 3 -25.27 10.74 -8.27
C LEU A 3 -26.39 9.88 -8.90
N GLN A 4 -27.27 10.47 -9.71
CA GLN A 4 -28.33 9.72 -10.40
C GLN A 4 -27.79 8.76 -11.46
N ASN A 5 -26.69 9.07 -12.13
CA ASN A 5 -26.01 8.11 -13.03
C ASN A 5 -25.30 6.99 -12.26
N ALA A 6 -24.80 7.24 -11.05
CA ALA A 6 -24.25 6.21 -10.18
C ALA A 6 -25.34 5.32 -9.57
N GLU A 7 -26.56 5.79 -9.45
CA GLU A 7 -27.72 5.02 -8.97
C GLU A 7 -28.23 3.98 -9.97
N GLN A 8 -27.89 4.08 -11.25
CA GLN A 8 -28.38 3.17 -12.28
C GLN A 8 -27.30 2.29 -12.93
N ASN A 9 -26.07 2.75 -13.01
CA ASN A 9 -24.92 2.00 -13.56
C ASN A 9 -23.65 2.58 -12.98
N GLY A 10 -23.00 1.92 -12.05
CA GLY A 10 -21.79 2.47 -11.47
C GLY A 10 -20.90 1.45 -10.79
N ILE A 11 -19.66 1.86 -10.53
CA ILE A 11 -18.73 1.14 -9.66
C ILE A 11 -18.47 2.02 -8.45
N ILE A 12 -18.75 1.49 -7.27
CA ILE A 12 -18.43 2.11 -5.99
C ILE A 12 -17.18 1.45 -5.46
N PHE A 13 -16.16 2.25 -5.17
CA PHE A 13 -14.94 1.76 -4.57
C PHE A 13 -14.81 2.29 -3.13
N ILE A 14 -14.60 1.37 -2.18
CA ILE A 14 -14.42 1.67 -0.75
C ILE A 14 -13.03 1.19 -0.36
N ASP A 15 -12.13 2.12 -0.08
CA ASP A 15 -10.80 1.79 0.42
C ASP A 15 -10.81 1.70 1.95
N GLU A 16 -9.93 0.85 2.51
CA GLU A 16 -9.78 0.63 3.94
C GLU A 16 -11.13 0.34 4.66
N ILE A 17 -11.96 -0.53 4.08
CA ILE A 17 -13.28 -0.88 4.63
C ILE A 17 -13.20 -1.32 6.11
N ASP A 18 -12.08 -1.81 6.58
CA ASP A 18 -11.86 -2.18 7.98
C ASP A 18 -11.88 -0.97 8.94
N ALA A 19 -11.79 0.26 8.44
CA ALA A 19 -11.97 1.46 9.28
C ALA A 19 -13.37 1.53 9.89
N VAL A 20 -14.39 1.12 9.13
CA VAL A 20 -15.80 1.11 9.56
C VAL A 20 -16.36 -0.29 9.75
N GLY A 21 -15.84 -1.27 9.03
CA GLY A 21 -16.34 -2.65 8.95
C GLY A 21 -15.78 -3.61 9.99
N ARG A 22 -15.17 -3.15 11.08
CA ARG A 22 -14.61 -4.04 12.12
C ARG A 22 -15.72 -4.74 12.91
N ARG A 23 -15.41 -5.96 13.38
CA ARG A 23 -16.26 -6.71 14.32
C ARG A 23 -16.59 -5.86 15.52
N ARG A 24 -17.83 -5.99 15.99
CA ARG A 24 -18.31 -5.35 17.20
C ARG A 24 -17.46 -5.80 18.38
N GLY A 25 -16.85 -4.85 19.08
CA GLY A 25 -16.07 -5.13 20.29
C GLY A 25 -16.94 -5.05 21.53
N THR A 26 -16.65 -5.83 22.56
CA THR A 26 -17.30 -5.77 23.87
C THR A 26 -16.77 -4.62 24.74
N GLY A 27 -16.12 -3.60 24.15
CA GLY A 27 -15.50 -2.49 24.87
C GLY A 27 -16.47 -1.35 25.13
N MET A 28 -16.64 -1.00 26.41
CA MET A 28 -17.33 0.23 26.84
C MET A 28 -16.50 1.46 26.47
N GLY A 29 -16.89 2.18 25.39
CA GLY A 29 -16.27 3.45 25.04
C GLY A 29 -17.01 4.10 23.88
N GLY A 30 -17.43 5.37 24.05
CA GLY A 30 -18.29 6.13 23.13
C GLY A 30 -17.80 6.31 21.69
N GLY A 31 -16.61 5.86 21.33
CA GLY A 31 -16.12 5.84 19.95
C GLY A 31 -16.56 4.60 19.14
N ASN A 32 -17.17 3.62 19.79
CA ASN A 32 -17.67 2.41 19.13
C ASN A 32 -19.06 2.64 18.52
N ASP A 33 -19.88 3.50 19.15
CA ASP A 33 -21.28 3.73 18.75
C ASP A 33 -21.38 4.38 17.35
N GLU A 34 -20.53 5.35 17.04
CA GLU A 34 -20.52 6.00 15.73
C GLU A 34 -20.10 5.03 14.62
N ARG A 35 -19.11 4.16 14.89
CA ARG A 35 -18.66 3.15 13.94
C ARG A 35 -19.72 2.09 13.70
N GLU A 36 -20.40 1.64 14.77
CA GLU A 36 -21.48 0.68 14.63
C GLU A 36 -22.67 1.25 13.87
N GLN A 37 -22.99 2.53 14.07
CA GLN A 37 -24.01 3.23 13.28
C GLN A 37 -23.61 3.30 11.80
N THR A 38 -22.36 3.68 11.51
CA THR A 38 -21.84 3.75 10.13
C THR A 38 -21.85 2.38 9.47
N LEU A 39 -21.43 1.32 10.18
CA LEU A 39 -21.47 -0.04 9.66
C LEU A 39 -22.92 -0.47 9.37
N ASN A 40 -23.85 -0.23 10.30
CA ASN A 40 -25.25 -0.58 10.12
C ASN A 40 -25.86 0.17 8.94
N GLN A 41 -25.54 1.46 8.77
CA GLN A 41 -26.01 2.25 7.63
C GLN A 41 -25.45 1.68 6.32
N LEU A 42 -24.15 1.35 6.27
CA LEU A 42 -23.52 0.71 5.10
C LEU A 42 -24.21 -0.59 4.73
N LEU A 43 -24.54 -1.42 5.73
CA LEU A 43 -25.23 -2.70 5.49
C LEU A 43 -26.67 -2.48 4.94
N ILE A 44 -27.37 -1.46 5.44
CA ILE A 44 -28.71 -1.09 4.95
C ILE A 44 -28.61 -0.61 3.50
N GLU A 45 -27.67 0.26 3.17
CA GLU A 45 -27.48 0.76 1.81
C GLU A 45 -27.12 -0.37 0.85
N MET A 46 -26.26 -1.31 1.27
CA MET A 46 -25.92 -2.48 0.46
C MET A 46 -27.12 -3.42 0.22
N ASP A 47 -27.95 -3.61 1.25
CA ASP A 47 -29.16 -4.44 1.12
C ASP A 47 -30.26 -3.74 0.31
N GLY A 48 -30.18 -2.41 0.19
CA GLY A 48 -31.10 -1.59 -0.61
C GLY A 48 -30.78 -1.58 -2.11
N PHE A 49 -29.61 -2.06 -2.53
CA PHE A 49 -29.33 -2.26 -3.94
C PHE A 49 -30.10 -3.48 -4.45
N ASP A 50 -31.29 -3.23 -5.02
CA ASP A 50 -32.09 -4.28 -5.64
C ASP A 50 -31.31 -4.92 -6.78
N GLY A 51 -31.39 -6.24 -6.92
CA GLY A 51 -30.63 -7.03 -7.90
C GLY A 51 -30.82 -6.66 -9.38
N ASN A 52 -31.57 -5.60 -9.68
CA ASN A 52 -31.76 -5.01 -10.99
C ASN A 52 -30.89 -3.79 -11.27
N GLU A 53 -30.12 -3.32 -10.29
CA GLU A 53 -29.21 -2.21 -10.47
C GLU A 53 -27.84 -2.73 -10.88
N ASN A 54 -27.30 -2.20 -11.99
CA ASN A 54 -25.98 -2.55 -12.48
C ASN A 54 -24.87 -1.85 -11.68
N ILE A 55 -24.95 -1.93 -10.34
CA ILE A 55 -23.98 -1.34 -9.43
C ILE A 55 -23.04 -2.43 -8.94
N ILE A 56 -21.73 -2.19 -9.09
CA ILE A 56 -20.67 -3.05 -8.56
C ILE A 56 -20.03 -2.34 -7.39
N VAL A 57 -20.04 -2.96 -6.21
CA VAL A 57 -19.35 -2.44 -5.03
C VAL A 57 -18.05 -3.22 -4.82
N ILE A 58 -16.93 -2.53 -4.78
CA ILE A 58 -15.60 -3.09 -4.53
C ILE A 58 -15.05 -2.47 -3.27
N ALA A 59 -14.65 -3.31 -2.31
CA ALA A 59 -13.98 -2.86 -1.10
C ALA A 59 -12.56 -3.44 -1.01
N ALA A 60 -11.63 -2.65 -0.48
CA ALA A 60 -10.27 -3.08 -0.22
C ALA A 60 -9.95 -3.00 1.27
N THR A 61 -9.14 -3.94 1.75
CA THR A 61 -8.59 -3.93 3.11
C THR A 61 -7.31 -4.73 3.19
N ASN A 62 -6.39 -4.30 4.05
CA ASN A 62 -5.21 -5.05 4.45
C ASN A 62 -5.48 -6.00 5.63
N ARG A 63 -6.68 -5.92 6.22
CA ARG A 63 -7.04 -6.62 7.46
C ARG A 63 -8.40 -7.31 7.35
N SER A 64 -8.51 -8.26 6.44
CA SER A 64 -9.74 -9.03 6.27
C SER A 64 -10.15 -9.86 7.51
N ASP A 65 -9.20 -10.13 8.42
CA ASP A 65 -9.39 -10.85 9.67
C ASP A 65 -10.27 -10.10 10.69
N VAL A 66 -10.28 -8.77 10.63
CA VAL A 66 -11.03 -7.92 11.57
C VAL A 66 -12.43 -7.54 11.07
N LEU A 67 -12.77 -7.85 9.81
CA LEU A 67 -14.06 -7.49 9.24
C LEU A 67 -15.23 -8.19 9.94
N ASP A 68 -16.34 -7.47 10.08
CA ASP A 68 -17.59 -8.03 10.57
C ASP A 68 -18.12 -9.08 9.59
N PRO A 69 -18.47 -10.29 10.06
CA PRO A 69 -19.02 -11.33 9.19
C PRO A 69 -20.28 -10.92 8.42
N ALA A 70 -21.02 -9.93 8.92
CA ALA A 70 -22.20 -9.42 8.24
C ALA A 70 -21.91 -8.79 6.88
N LEU A 71 -20.70 -8.21 6.69
CA LEU A 71 -20.24 -7.66 5.42
C LEU A 71 -19.98 -8.75 4.36
N LEU A 72 -19.66 -9.95 4.81
CA LEU A 72 -19.21 -11.06 3.97
C LEU A 72 -20.35 -12.04 3.61
N ARG A 73 -21.59 -11.69 3.93
CA ARG A 73 -22.78 -12.49 3.60
C ARG A 73 -23.11 -12.39 2.12
N PRO A 74 -23.78 -13.43 1.54
CA PRO A 74 -24.33 -13.36 0.19
C PRO A 74 -25.22 -12.12 0.01
N GLY A 75 -25.11 -11.50 -1.17
CA GLY A 75 -25.82 -10.24 -1.48
C GLY A 75 -25.06 -8.97 -1.06
N ARG A 76 -23.89 -9.11 -0.39
CA ARG A 76 -22.99 -8.02 -0.02
C ARG A 76 -21.61 -8.27 -0.65
N PHE A 77 -20.53 -8.34 0.14
CA PHE A 77 -19.21 -8.72 -0.38
C PHE A 77 -19.10 -10.26 -0.45
N ASP A 78 -19.77 -10.84 -1.42
CA ASP A 78 -19.86 -12.29 -1.60
C ASP A 78 -18.62 -12.89 -2.25
N ARG A 79 -17.81 -12.07 -2.92
CA ARG A 79 -16.61 -12.50 -3.63
C ARG A 79 -15.35 -11.87 -3.02
N LYS A 80 -14.43 -12.74 -2.58
CA LYS A 80 -13.14 -12.33 -2.05
C LYS A 80 -12.04 -12.57 -3.07
N VAL A 81 -11.22 -11.56 -3.31
CA VAL A 81 -10.03 -11.62 -4.17
C VAL A 81 -8.81 -11.33 -3.32
N LEU A 82 -7.92 -12.31 -3.19
CA LEU A 82 -6.64 -12.10 -2.52
C LEU A 82 -5.64 -11.47 -3.50
N VAL A 83 -5.18 -10.27 -3.18
CA VAL A 83 -4.10 -9.61 -3.92
C VAL A 83 -2.78 -9.93 -3.21
N GLY A 84 -2.03 -10.89 -3.74
CA GLY A 84 -0.72 -11.29 -3.21
C GLY A 84 0.39 -10.31 -3.59
N ARG A 85 1.59 -10.55 -3.03
CA ARG A 85 2.78 -9.82 -3.47
C ARG A 85 3.07 -10.11 -4.93
N PRO A 86 3.52 -9.10 -5.72
CA PRO A 86 3.78 -9.30 -7.13
C PRO A 86 5.02 -10.20 -7.34
N ASP A 87 4.94 -11.06 -8.35
CA ASP A 87 6.09 -11.78 -8.87
C ASP A 87 7.02 -10.83 -9.66
N VAL A 88 8.12 -11.35 -10.24
CA VAL A 88 9.07 -10.53 -11.02
C VAL A 88 8.38 -9.80 -12.18
N LYS A 89 7.47 -10.48 -12.89
CA LYS A 89 6.74 -9.87 -14.02
C LYS A 89 5.77 -8.79 -13.54
N GLY A 90 5.10 -9.04 -12.43
CA GLY A 90 4.22 -8.06 -11.77
C GLY A 90 5.00 -6.83 -11.33
N ARG A 91 6.18 -7.00 -10.70
CA ARG A 91 7.03 -5.87 -10.30
C ARG A 91 7.53 -5.07 -11.50
N GLU A 92 7.95 -5.73 -12.56
CA GLU A 92 8.33 -5.04 -13.80
C GLU A 92 7.17 -4.22 -14.39
N ALA A 93 5.95 -4.78 -14.40
CA ALA A 93 4.76 -4.07 -14.87
C ALA A 93 4.44 -2.85 -13.98
N ILE A 94 4.55 -2.97 -12.67
CA ILE A 94 4.36 -1.87 -11.71
C ILE A 94 5.43 -0.79 -11.94
N LEU A 95 6.70 -1.16 -12.04
CA LEU A 95 7.79 -0.23 -12.33
C LEU A 95 7.55 0.54 -13.63
N LYS A 96 7.09 -0.12 -14.69
CA LYS A 96 6.73 0.53 -15.97
C LYS A 96 5.63 1.58 -15.80
N VAL A 97 4.65 1.34 -14.94
CA VAL A 97 3.58 2.31 -14.66
C VAL A 97 4.14 3.55 -13.98
N HIS A 98 4.96 3.37 -12.93
CA HIS A 98 5.53 4.49 -12.16
C HIS A 98 6.68 5.20 -12.88
N ALA A 99 7.29 4.56 -13.87
CA ALA A 99 8.35 5.13 -14.70
C ALA A 99 7.85 6.06 -15.81
N LYS A 100 6.56 6.01 -16.19
CA LYS A 100 6.01 6.76 -17.35
C LYS A 100 6.33 8.25 -17.36
N ASN A 101 6.38 8.87 -16.20
CA ASN A 101 6.59 10.31 -16.04
C ASN A 101 7.99 10.65 -15.50
N LYS A 102 8.93 9.69 -15.53
CA LYS A 102 10.29 9.87 -15.04
C LYS A 102 11.30 9.79 -16.18
N PRO A 103 12.26 10.70 -16.25
CA PRO A 103 13.29 10.67 -17.28
C PRO A 103 14.34 9.60 -16.94
N LEU A 104 14.14 8.38 -17.42
CA LEU A 104 15.12 7.31 -17.29
C LEU A 104 16.21 7.42 -18.36
N ALA A 105 17.43 7.06 -18.02
CA ALA A 105 18.54 6.88 -18.94
C ALA A 105 18.43 5.54 -19.67
N GLU A 106 19.20 5.38 -20.75
CA GLU A 106 19.15 4.20 -21.62
C GLU A 106 19.71 2.94 -20.96
N ASP A 107 20.55 3.08 -19.92
CA ASP A 107 21.14 2.01 -19.15
C ASP A 107 20.22 1.39 -18.11
N VAL A 108 19.02 1.99 -17.89
CA VAL A 108 18.04 1.48 -16.93
C VAL A 108 17.19 0.37 -17.54
N ASP A 109 17.36 -0.84 -17.04
CA ASP A 109 16.50 -1.99 -17.35
C ASP A 109 15.56 -2.29 -16.17
N LEU A 110 14.28 -1.94 -16.31
CA LEU A 110 13.26 -2.18 -15.28
C LEU A 110 13.05 -3.66 -14.96
N LYS A 111 13.43 -4.57 -15.87
CA LYS A 111 13.40 -6.00 -15.61
C LYS A 111 14.48 -6.40 -14.61
N VAL A 112 15.67 -5.83 -14.73
CA VAL A 112 16.76 -6.04 -13.77
C VAL A 112 16.36 -5.51 -12.41
N VAL A 113 15.85 -4.28 -12.34
CA VAL A 113 15.32 -3.68 -11.10
C VAL A 113 14.26 -4.58 -10.45
N ALA A 114 13.34 -5.15 -11.25
CA ALA A 114 12.33 -6.08 -10.74
C ALA A 114 12.91 -7.38 -10.18
N GLN A 115 14.07 -7.83 -10.70
CA GLN A 115 14.78 -9.01 -10.19
C GLN A 115 15.51 -8.70 -8.87
N GLN A 116 16.06 -7.50 -8.74
CA GLN A 116 16.82 -7.04 -7.57
C GLN A 116 15.93 -6.68 -6.37
N THR A 117 14.62 -6.51 -6.58
CA THR A 117 13.65 -6.13 -5.54
C THR A 117 12.69 -7.26 -5.12
N PRO A 118 13.20 -8.42 -4.64
CA PRO A 118 12.34 -9.52 -4.22
C PRO A 118 11.50 -9.11 -3.01
N GLY A 119 10.20 -9.44 -3.04
CA GLY A 119 9.28 -9.15 -1.94
C GLY A 119 8.73 -7.73 -1.87
N PHE A 120 9.21 -6.81 -2.72
CA PHE A 120 8.68 -5.45 -2.80
C PHE A 120 7.24 -5.45 -3.33
N VAL A 121 6.44 -4.56 -2.75
CA VAL A 121 5.07 -4.26 -3.21
C VAL A 121 5.03 -2.98 -4.03
N GLY A 122 3.86 -2.61 -4.56
CA GLY A 122 3.70 -1.45 -5.43
C GLY A 122 4.25 -0.16 -4.83
N ALA A 123 3.93 0.10 -3.56
CA ALA A 123 4.40 1.29 -2.84
C ALA A 123 5.93 1.32 -2.67
N ASP A 124 6.57 0.17 -2.43
CA ASP A 124 8.03 0.09 -2.31
C ASP A 124 8.70 0.42 -3.65
N LEU A 125 8.18 -0.14 -4.75
CA LEU A 125 8.69 0.08 -6.10
C LEU A 125 8.52 1.52 -6.56
N GLU A 126 7.39 2.15 -6.23
CA GLU A 126 7.18 3.58 -6.46
C GLU A 126 8.20 4.40 -5.69
N ASN A 127 8.43 4.05 -4.41
CA ASN A 127 9.39 4.73 -3.55
C ASN A 127 10.82 4.62 -4.08
N VAL A 128 11.24 3.45 -4.58
CA VAL A 128 12.56 3.28 -5.23
C VAL A 128 12.73 4.28 -6.37
N LEU A 129 11.76 4.39 -7.28
CA LEU A 129 11.85 5.32 -8.40
C LEU A 129 11.80 6.80 -7.96
N ASN A 130 11.10 7.12 -6.88
CA ASN A 130 11.06 8.46 -6.31
C ASN A 130 12.41 8.80 -5.65
N GLU A 131 12.98 7.89 -4.86
CA GLU A 131 14.30 8.06 -4.26
C GLU A 131 15.40 8.16 -5.32
N ALA A 132 15.35 7.36 -6.38
CA ALA A 132 16.27 7.42 -7.49
C ALA A 132 16.23 8.81 -8.19
N ALA A 133 15.05 9.39 -8.34
CA ALA A 133 14.92 10.75 -8.86
C ALA A 133 15.57 11.78 -7.93
N LEU A 134 15.44 11.63 -6.61
CA LEU A 134 16.11 12.51 -5.64
C LEU A 134 17.63 12.33 -5.65
N VAL A 135 18.14 11.10 -5.82
CA VAL A 135 19.58 10.82 -5.97
C VAL A 135 20.13 11.49 -7.22
N ALA A 136 19.45 11.31 -8.37
CA ALA A 136 19.82 11.94 -9.63
C ALA A 136 19.86 13.47 -9.51
N ALA A 137 18.84 14.06 -8.88
CA ALA A 137 18.76 15.51 -8.66
C ALA A 137 19.92 16.03 -7.79
N ARG A 138 20.29 15.32 -6.70
CA ARG A 138 21.44 15.66 -5.86
C ARG A 138 22.76 15.60 -6.63
N ARG A 139 22.86 14.72 -7.62
CA ARG A 139 24.02 14.59 -8.52
C ARG A 139 23.96 15.54 -9.71
N SER A 140 22.98 16.46 -9.73
CA SER A 140 22.75 17.41 -10.83
C SER A 140 22.56 16.75 -12.20
N LYS A 141 22.00 15.53 -12.21
CA LYS A 141 21.67 14.80 -13.44
C LYS A 141 20.27 15.19 -13.93
N THR A 142 20.07 15.12 -15.24
CA THR A 142 18.77 15.35 -15.89
C THR A 142 17.98 14.07 -16.12
N ARG A 143 18.61 12.90 -15.95
CA ARG A 143 18.03 11.58 -16.11
C ARG A 143 18.48 10.69 -14.97
N ILE A 144 17.63 9.73 -14.64
CA ILE A 144 17.88 8.71 -13.63
C ILE A 144 18.62 7.56 -14.33
N ASP A 145 19.84 7.26 -13.93
CA ASP A 145 20.60 6.11 -14.42
C ASP A 145 20.53 4.90 -13.48
N ALA A 146 21.11 3.78 -13.90
CA ALA A 146 21.11 2.54 -13.14
C ALA A 146 21.75 2.71 -11.74
N SER A 147 22.84 3.51 -11.64
CA SER A 147 23.50 3.73 -10.35
C SER A 147 22.68 4.53 -9.35
N ASP A 148 21.78 5.39 -9.84
CA ASP A 148 20.83 6.13 -8.97
C ASP A 148 19.73 5.20 -8.42
N ILE A 149 19.33 4.21 -9.22
CA ILE A 149 18.35 3.19 -8.81
C ILE A 149 18.97 2.25 -7.79
N ASP A 150 20.18 1.75 -8.01
CA ASP A 150 20.90 0.89 -7.07
C ASP A 150 21.03 1.56 -5.69
N GLU A 151 21.44 2.84 -5.65
CA GLU A 151 21.51 3.60 -4.39
C GLU A 151 20.12 3.78 -3.75
N ALA A 152 19.08 3.97 -4.56
CA ALA A 152 17.72 4.11 -4.07
C ALA A 152 17.19 2.79 -3.48
N GLU A 153 17.47 1.65 -4.10
CA GLU A 153 17.13 0.32 -3.58
C GLU A 153 17.75 0.09 -2.20
N ASP A 154 19.05 0.36 -2.06
CA ASP A 154 19.75 0.25 -0.78
C ASP A 154 19.11 1.13 0.30
N ARG A 155 18.69 2.34 -0.03
CA ARG A 155 18.02 3.25 0.90
C ARG A 155 16.64 2.77 1.31
N VAL A 156 15.88 2.22 0.38
CA VAL A 156 14.54 1.68 0.67
C VAL A 156 14.64 0.42 1.52
N ILE A 157 15.60 -0.46 1.24
CA ILE A 157 15.86 -1.68 2.01
C ILE A 157 16.33 -1.34 3.43
N ALA A 158 17.27 -0.40 3.57
CA ALA A 158 17.79 0.03 4.87
C ALA A 158 16.75 0.78 5.71
N GLY A 159 15.69 1.28 5.07
CA GLY A 159 14.71 2.17 5.67
C GLY A 159 15.30 3.57 5.93
N PRO A 160 14.53 4.50 6.51
CA PRO A 160 15.04 5.81 6.89
C PRO A 160 16.23 5.58 7.83
N SER A 161 17.42 5.94 7.37
CA SER A 161 18.63 5.84 8.18
C SER A 161 18.34 6.55 9.50
N LYS A 162 18.51 5.84 10.60
CA LYS A 162 18.47 6.42 11.96
C LYS A 162 19.65 7.38 12.11
N LYS A 163 19.57 8.54 11.46
CA LYS A 163 20.58 9.60 11.58
C LYS A 163 20.65 10.18 13.00
N ASP A 164 19.74 9.80 13.90
CA ASP A 164 19.66 10.27 15.27
C ASP A 164 19.96 9.21 16.35
N ARG A 165 20.51 8.05 15.99
CA ARG A 165 21.12 7.22 17.01
C ARG A 165 22.51 7.78 17.31
N GLN A 166 22.58 8.79 18.15
CA GLN A 166 23.80 9.07 18.91
C GLN A 166 24.09 7.81 19.73
N VAL A 167 24.99 6.99 19.22
CA VAL A 167 25.53 5.86 19.99
C VAL A 167 26.20 6.47 21.19
N SER A 168 25.63 6.27 22.37
CA SER A 168 26.18 6.82 23.61
C SER A 168 27.60 6.29 23.79
N GLU A 169 28.48 7.08 24.45
CA GLU A 169 29.86 6.63 24.72
C GLU A 169 29.89 5.27 25.45
N ASN A 170 28.87 4.96 26.23
CA ASN A 170 28.73 3.68 26.93
C ASN A 170 28.44 2.52 25.95
N GLU A 171 27.61 2.73 24.93
CA GLU A 171 27.37 1.69 23.90
C GLU A 171 28.60 1.44 23.05
N ARG A 172 29.40 2.48 22.72
CA ARG A 172 30.70 2.32 22.04
C ARG A 172 31.69 1.49 22.85
N LYS A 173 31.73 1.70 24.17
CA LYS A 173 32.60 0.92 25.08
C LYS A 173 32.16 -0.56 25.15
N VAL A 174 30.84 -0.82 25.23
CA VAL A 174 30.33 -2.19 25.29
C VAL A 174 30.64 -2.96 24.01
N VAL A 175 30.45 -2.34 22.81
CA VAL A 175 30.81 -2.95 21.52
C VAL A 175 32.31 -3.21 21.44
N ALA A 176 33.15 -2.26 21.84
CA ALA A 176 34.60 -2.41 21.81
C ALA A 176 35.10 -3.54 22.77
N TYR A 177 34.45 -3.74 23.91
CA TYR A 177 34.77 -4.86 24.83
C TYR A 177 34.29 -6.20 24.27
N HIS A 178 33.23 -6.23 23.45
CA HIS A 178 32.73 -7.49 22.84
C HIS A 178 33.58 -7.93 21.64
N GLU A 179 34.21 -7.00 20.93
CA GLU A 179 35.11 -7.32 19.81
C GLU A 179 36.55 -7.63 20.25
N ALA A 180 36.92 -7.29 21.49
CA ALA A 180 38.27 -7.49 22.02
C ALA A 180 38.41 -8.77 22.89
N GLY A 181 37.32 -9.52 23.11
CA GLY A 181 37.29 -10.81 23.82
C GLY A 181 37.02 -11.94 22.88
#